data_6405da6ac1201dccbc8c78d9929d24e3
#
_entry.id   6405da6ac1201dccbc8c78d9929d24e3
#
_cell.length_a   1.000
_cell.length_b   1.000
_cell.length_c   1.000
_cell.angle_alpha   90.00
_cell.angle_beta   90.00
_cell.angle_gamma   90.00
#
_symmetry.space_group_name_H-M   'P 1'
#
loop_
_entity.id
_entity.type
_entity.pdbx_description
1 polymer ?
#
loop_
_entity_poly.entity_id
_entity_poly.type
_entity_poly.pdbx_seq_one_letter_code
_entity_poly.pdbx_strand_id
1 'polypeptide(L)'
;METYKKGLVSIGLPVYNGAATDRLPRSLDSLLNQTYHNIEITLSDNASTDGTEKICREYAARDSRIRYIRQKKNITSVPNIEFVMHNARGEYSMLAADDDWWHPQFVERLKKVLDANSLHGIAMCSVQRVSQHGELLGEVLNVGTHDLTRQSYGEVFDKISHRGLIHFILGLYRTELLHGLLRQPFPVCIRPDRVFLCEAAFATKMYSLPDVLYHRTIHDMPAIERYGDEPVWAAYGDPKAHIKFVSSVVSRLIRSRNVPLGRKLALYPFHFLYFFWRWRNALLREIV
;
A
#
# COMPACT_ATOMS: atom_id res chain seq x y z
N MET A 1 6.61 -22.71 10.38
CA MET A 1 6.75 -21.92 9.14
C MET A 1 5.41 -21.92 8.45
N GLU A 2 4.82 -20.78 8.18
CA GLU A 2 3.63 -20.73 7.33
C GLU A 2 4.04 -21.16 5.91
N THR A 3 3.36 -22.17 5.36
CA THR A 3 3.62 -22.66 4.02
C THR A 3 2.74 -21.91 3.04
N TYR A 4 3.32 -20.95 2.30
CA TYR A 4 2.62 -20.25 1.23
C TYR A 4 2.44 -21.15 0.00
N LYS A 5 1.32 -21.00 -0.70
CA LYS A 5 1.05 -21.75 -1.92
C LYS A 5 1.96 -21.26 -3.05
N LYS A 6 2.88 -22.13 -3.49
CA LYS A 6 3.87 -21.80 -4.52
C LYS A 6 3.19 -21.35 -5.82
N GLY A 7 3.71 -20.25 -6.39
CA GLY A 7 3.23 -19.65 -7.62
C GLY A 7 1.90 -18.91 -7.48
N LEU A 8 1.12 -19.08 -6.39
CA LEU A 8 -0.12 -18.35 -6.20
C LEU A 8 0.17 -16.88 -5.87
N VAL A 9 -0.62 -15.98 -6.45
CA VAL A 9 -0.65 -14.56 -6.12
C VAL A 9 -1.96 -14.23 -5.40
N SER A 10 -1.88 -13.77 -4.16
CA SER A 10 -3.03 -13.32 -3.37
C SER A 10 -3.23 -11.82 -3.56
N ILE A 11 -4.42 -11.41 -3.99
CA ILE A 11 -4.81 -10.02 -4.17
C ILE A 11 -5.80 -9.67 -3.05
N GLY A 12 -5.46 -8.68 -2.23
CA GLY A 12 -6.35 -8.16 -1.21
C GLY A 12 -7.07 -6.92 -1.71
N LEU A 13 -8.40 -6.95 -1.79
CA LEU A 13 -9.24 -5.83 -2.24
C LEU A 13 -10.22 -5.43 -1.12
N PRO A 14 -9.87 -4.43 -0.29
CA PRO A 14 -10.82 -3.84 0.66
C PRO A 14 -11.77 -2.91 -0.07
N VAL A 15 -13.08 -2.96 0.24
CA VAL A 15 -14.09 -2.09 -0.36
C VAL A 15 -14.99 -1.48 0.70
N TYR A 16 -15.48 -0.27 0.45
CA TYR A 16 -16.50 0.40 1.27
C TYR A 16 -17.28 1.41 0.45
N ASN A 17 -18.62 1.23 0.33
CA ASN A 17 -19.51 2.11 -0.40
C ASN A 17 -19.04 2.44 -1.84
N GLY A 18 -18.65 1.41 -2.59
CA GLY A 18 -18.08 1.52 -3.93
C GLY A 18 -19.12 1.42 -5.07
N ALA A 19 -20.42 1.32 -4.76
CA ALA A 19 -21.47 1.09 -5.79
C ALA A 19 -21.89 2.35 -6.53
N ALA A 20 -21.54 3.54 -6.07
CA ALA A 20 -22.00 4.81 -6.65
C ALA A 20 -21.49 5.06 -8.08
N THR A 21 -20.50 4.27 -8.54
CA THR A 21 -19.85 4.44 -9.84
C THR A 21 -19.48 3.07 -10.43
N ASP A 22 -19.01 3.06 -11.67
CA ASP A 22 -18.47 1.88 -12.37
C ASP A 22 -17.05 1.49 -11.94
N ARG A 23 -16.46 2.18 -10.98
CA ARG A 23 -15.04 1.98 -10.60
C ARG A 23 -14.79 0.61 -9.98
N LEU A 24 -15.62 0.18 -9.02
CA LEU A 24 -15.49 -1.15 -8.42
C LEU A 24 -15.61 -2.28 -9.45
N PRO A 25 -16.63 -2.30 -10.36
CA PRO A 25 -16.65 -3.24 -11.48
C PRO A 25 -15.38 -3.18 -12.34
N ARG A 26 -14.93 -1.99 -12.74
CA ARG A 26 -13.71 -1.82 -13.56
C ARG A 26 -12.46 -2.36 -12.84
N SER A 27 -12.32 -2.09 -11.55
CA SER A 27 -11.23 -2.62 -10.72
C SER A 27 -11.26 -4.15 -10.73
N LEU A 28 -12.40 -4.76 -10.39
CA LEU A 28 -12.58 -6.21 -10.36
C LEU A 28 -12.30 -6.84 -11.73
N ASP A 29 -12.86 -6.28 -12.81
CA ASP A 29 -12.63 -6.78 -14.18
C ASP A 29 -11.15 -6.74 -14.54
N SER A 30 -10.44 -5.66 -14.21
CA SER A 30 -9.00 -5.55 -14.49
C SER A 30 -8.14 -6.57 -13.71
N LEU A 31 -8.56 -6.92 -12.50
CA LEU A 31 -7.90 -7.96 -11.69
C LEU A 31 -8.20 -9.37 -12.20
N LEU A 32 -9.43 -9.63 -12.64
CA LEU A 32 -9.85 -10.94 -13.18
C LEU A 32 -9.26 -11.22 -14.57
N ASN A 33 -9.00 -10.18 -15.37
CA ASN A 33 -8.41 -10.25 -16.70
C ASN A 33 -6.87 -10.25 -16.72
N GLN A 34 -6.20 -10.53 -15.59
CA GLN A 34 -4.76 -10.68 -15.59
C GLN A 34 -4.31 -11.88 -16.42
N THR A 35 -3.23 -11.74 -17.22
CA THR A 35 -2.62 -12.82 -18.01
C THR A 35 -2.04 -13.94 -17.13
N TYR A 36 -1.68 -13.61 -15.90
CA TYR A 36 -1.31 -14.60 -14.89
C TYR A 36 -2.54 -15.11 -14.17
N HIS A 37 -2.97 -16.36 -14.48
CA HIS A 37 -4.24 -16.91 -14.01
C HIS A 37 -4.22 -17.51 -12.60
N ASN A 38 -3.03 -17.88 -12.07
CA ASN A 38 -2.92 -18.47 -10.73
C ASN A 38 -2.99 -17.37 -9.64
N ILE A 39 -4.16 -16.75 -9.53
CA ILE A 39 -4.48 -15.68 -8.58
C ILE A 39 -5.64 -16.10 -7.68
N GLU A 40 -5.72 -15.51 -6.50
CA GLU A 40 -6.91 -15.47 -5.65
C GLU A 40 -7.17 -14.03 -5.24
N ILE A 41 -8.43 -13.66 -5.05
CA ILE A 41 -8.83 -12.32 -4.62
C ILE A 41 -9.59 -12.44 -3.30
N THR A 42 -9.06 -11.84 -2.22
CA THR A 42 -9.81 -11.63 -0.98
C THR A 42 -10.50 -10.29 -1.07
N LEU A 43 -11.80 -10.31 -1.36
CA LEU A 43 -12.66 -9.14 -1.48
C LEU A 43 -13.35 -8.89 -0.13
N SER A 44 -12.90 -7.87 0.61
CA SER A 44 -13.42 -7.56 1.95
C SER A 44 -14.29 -6.31 1.94
N ASP A 45 -15.60 -6.51 2.04
CA ASP A 45 -16.59 -5.44 2.16
C ASP A 45 -16.69 -4.97 3.63
N ASN A 46 -16.35 -3.73 3.87
CA ASN A 46 -16.30 -3.10 5.20
C ASN A 46 -17.70 -2.72 5.74
N ALA A 47 -18.67 -3.62 5.62
CA ALA A 47 -20.07 -3.41 5.98
C ALA A 47 -20.70 -2.22 5.20
N SER A 48 -20.55 -2.20 3.90
CA SER A 48 -21.13 -1.17 3.03
C SER A 48 -22.64 -1.06 3.19
N THR A 49 -23.18 0.15 3.05
CA THR A 49 -24.61 0.46 3.24
C THR A 49 -25.33 0.82 1.92
N ASP A 50 -24.59 0.76 0.82
CA ASP A 50 -25.09 0.98 -0.54
C ASP A 50 -25.23 -0.34 -1.33
N GLY A 51 -25.21 -0.30 -2.65
CA GLY A 51 -25.28 -1.46 -3.54
C GLY A 51 -24.02 -2.33 -3.63
N THR A 52 -22.94 -2.01 -2.90
CA THR A 52 -21.62 -2.67 -2.98
C THR A 52 -21.72 -4.17 -2.69
N GLU A 53 -22.48 -4.57 -1.69
CA GLU A 53 -22.67 -5.99 -1.34
C GLU A 53 -23.21 -6.80 -2.53
N LYS A 54 -24.18 -6.26 -3.24
CA LYS A 54 -24.77 -6.91 -4.42
C LYS A 54 -23.71 -7.13 -5.51
N ILE A 55 -22.95 -6.11 -5.84
CA ILE A 55 -21.86 -6.19 -6.83
C ILE A 55 -20.85 -7.26 -6.41
N CYS A 56 -20.36 -7.21 -5.16
CA CYS A 56 -19.36 -8.16 -4.66
C CYS A 56 -19.85 -9.61 -4.73
N ARG A 57 -21.11 -9.88 -4.36
CA ARG A 57 -21.72 -11.21 -4.43
C ARG A 57 -21.88 -11.70 -5.88
N GLU A 58 -22.26 -10.84 -6.80
CA GLU A 58 -22.37 -11.17 -8.22
C GLU A 58 -21.02 -11.57 -8.81
N TYR A 59 -19.96 -10.82 -8.51
CA TYR A 59 -18.60 -11.17 -8.96
C TYR A 59 -18.09 -12.47 -8.34
N ALA A 60 -18.30 -12.67 -7.04
CA ALA A 60 -17.91 -13.90 -6.35
C ALA A 60 -18.69 -15.15 -6.85
N ALA A 61 -19.92 -14.98 -7.31
CA ALA A 61 -20.69 -16.07 -7.90
C ALA A 61 -20.22 -16.43 -9.33
N ARG A 62 -19.63 -15.47 -10.06
CA ARG A 62 -19.14 -15.67 -11.45
C ARG A 62 -17.73 -16.23 -11.52
N ASP A 63 -16.88 -15.96 -10.50
CA ASP A 63 -15.46 -16.34 -10.53
C ASP A 63 -15.01 -16.91 -9.18
N SER A 64 -14.66 -18.20 -9.19
CA SER A 64 -14.25 -18.95 -8.01
C SER A 64 -12.90 -18.48 -7.39
N ARG A 65 -12.13 -17.66 -8.10
CA ARG A 65 -10.93 -17.03 -7.58
C ARG A 65 -11.24 -15.95 -6.53
N ILE A 66 -12.49 -15.44 -6.49
CA ILE A 66 -12.91 -14.42 -5.52
C ILE A 66 -13.44 -15.09 -4.25
N ARG A 67 -12.83 -14.75 -3.14
CA ARG A 67 -13.33 -15.03 -1.78
C ARG A 67 -13.93 -13.76 -1.21
N TYR A 68 -15.25 -13.62 -1.29
CA TYR A 68 -15.98 -12.49 -0.72
C TYR A 68 -16.18 -12.66 0.79
N ILE A 69 -15.86 -11.60 1.54
CA ILE A 69 -16.04 -11.54 3.00
C ILE A 69 -16.68 -10.20 3.34
N ARG A 70 -17.84 -10.23 3.99
CA ARG A 70 -18.47 -9.03 4.52
C ARG A 70 -18.14 -8.90 6.01
N GLN A 71 -17.61 -7.75 6.41
CA GLN A 71 -17.37 -7.44 7.82
C GLN A 71 -18.70 -7.29 8.56
N LYS A 72 -18.73 -7.69 9.84
CA LYS A 72 -19.94 -7.56 10.67
C LYS A 72 -20.35 -6.11 10.94
N LYS A 73 -19.39 -5.21 10.93
CA LYS A 73 -19.52 -3.76 11.09
C LYS A 73 -18.39 -3.06 10.35
N ASN A 74 -18.52 -1.77 10.10
CA ASN A 74 -17.40 -0.97 9.60
C ASN A 74 -16.28 -0.98 10.64
N ILE A 75 -15.12 -1.51 10.25
CA ILE A 75 -13.89 -1.62 11.06
C ILE A 75 -12.89 -0.54 10.72
N THR A 76 -13.27 0.44 9.91
CA THR A 76 -12.45 1.50 9.30
C THR A 76 -11.50 1.00 8.19
N SER A 77 -10.91 1.91 7.42
CA SER A 77 -10.13 1.56 6.21
C SER A 77 -8.87 0.77 6.54
N VAL A 78 -8.07 1.25 7.50
CA VAL A 78 -6.76 0.64 7.81
C VAL A 78 -6.90 -0.80 8.33
N PRO A 79 -7.75 -1.10 9.32
CA PRO A 79 -8.00 -2.50 9.72
C PRO A 79 -8.55 -3.38 8.59
N ASN A 80 -9.36 -2.85 7.66
CA ASN A 80 -9.84 -3.62 6.52
C ASN A 80 -8.72 -3.91 5.50
N ILE A 81 -7.79 -2.96 5.30
CA ILE A 81 -6.55 -3.17 4.54
C ILE A 81 -5.69 -4.25 5.19
N GLU A 82 -5.43 -4.16 6.49
CA GLU A 82 -4.66 -5.17 7.22
C GLU A 82 -5.32 -6.56 7.13
N PHE A 83 -6.65 -6.61 7.24
CA PHE A 83 -7.40 -7.85 7.14
C PHE A 83 -7.14 -8.56 5.80
N VAL A 84 -7.24 -7.86 4.67
CA VAL A 84 -6.99 -8.50 3.37
C VAL A 84 -5.53 -8.88 3.17
N MET A 85 -4.59 -8.08 3.66
CA MET A 85 -3.16 -8.37 3.59
C MET A 85 -2.77 -9.59 4.44
N HIS A 86 -3.31 -9.73 5.66
CA HIS A 86 -3.09 -10.90 6.52
C HIS A 86 -3.72 -12.19 5.96
N ASN A 87 -4.74 -12.06 5.12
CA ASN A 87 -5.41 -13.20 4.51
C ASN A 87 -4.73 -13.73 3.24
N ALA A 88 -3.58 -13.18 2.85
CA ALA A 88 -2.79 -13.66 1.72
C ALA A 88 -2.20 -15.06 2.02
N ARG A 89 -2.42 -16.02 1.10
CA ARG A 89 -1.97 -17.41 1.22
C ARG A 89 -0.98 -17.80 0.13
N GLY A 90 -0.87 -16.98 -0.91
CA GLY A 90 0.04 -17.21 -2.03
C GLY A 90 1.50 -16.88 -1.69
N GLU A 91 2.41 -17.35 -2.52
CA GLU A 91 3.84 -17.01 -2.46
C GLU A 91 4.07 -15.51 -2.65
N TYR A 92 3.21 -14.90 -3.44
CA TYR A 92 3.19 -13.45 -3.68
C TYR A 92 1.85 -12.86 -3.28
N SER A 93 1.85 -11.58 -2.93
CA SER A 93 0.65 -10.86 -2.53
C SER A 93 0.70 -9.39 -2.95
N MET A 94 -0.45 -8.81 -3.21
CA MET A 94 -0.60 -7.37 -3.46
C MET A 94 -1.87 -6.83 -2.81
N LEU A 95 -1.83 -5.56 -2.44
CA LEU A 95 -3.00 -4.76 -2.10
C LEU A 95 -3.54 -4.12 -3.38
N ALA A 96 -4.84 -4.18 -3.59
CA ALA A 96 -5.55 -3.47 -4.64
C ALA A 96 -6.51 -2.43 -4.05
N ALA A 97 -6.78 -1.38 -4.79
CA ALA A 97 -7.78 -0.36 -4.46
C ALA A 97 -9.03 -0.56 -5.32
N ASP A 98 -10.20 -0.28 -4.77
CA ASP A 98 -11.50 -0.50 -5.42
C ASP A 98 -11.87 0.55 -6.48
N ASP A 99 -11.01 1.54 -6.64
CA ASP A 99 -11.18 2.65 -7.59
C ASP A 99 -10.08 2.74 -8.67
N ASP A 100 -9.04 1.90 -8.56
CA ASP A 100 -7.93 1.83 -9.49
C ASP A 100 -8.09 0.68 -10.50
N TRP A 101 -7.21 0.61 -11.51
CA TRP A 101 -7.21 -0.51 -12.44
C TRP A 101 -5.80 -0.85 -12.96
N TRP A 102 -5.63 -2.10 -13.40
CA TRP A 102 -4.34 -2.70 -13.75
C TRP A 102 -4.35 -3.20 -15.19
N HIS A 103 -3.23 -2.98 -15.88
CA HIS A 103 -2.99 -3.59 -17.18
C HIS A 103 -2.99 -5.12 -17.05
N PRO A 104 -3.51 -5.89 -18.03
CA PRO A 104 -3.58 -7.35 -17.94
C PRO A 104 -2.26 -8.06 -17.61
N GLN A 105 -1.13 -7.50 -17.98
CA GLN A 105 0.20 -8.07 -17.71
C GLN A 105 0.82 -7.61 -16.37
N PHE A 106 0.12 -6.88 -15.53
CA PHE A 106 0.69 -6.32 -14.30
C PHE A 106 1.25 -7.41 -13.40
N VAL A 107 0.43 -8.39 -13.02
CA VAL A 107 0.84 -9.47 -12.12
C VAL A 107 1.96 -10.31 -12.73
N GLU A 108 1.84 -10.73 -13.98
CA GLU A 108 2.83 -11.55 -14.68
C GLU A 108 4.20 -10.86 -14.73
N ARG A 109 4.23 -9.59 -15.14
CA ARG A 109 5.47 -8.82 -15.29
C ARG A 109 6.17 -8.57 -13.96
N LEU A 110 5.43 -8.18 -12.91
CA LEU A 110 5.99 -7.96 -11.58
C LEU A 110 6.46 -9.26 -10.93
N LYS A 111 5.69 -10.34 -11.09
CA LYS A 111 6.10 -11.66 -10.60
C LYS A 111 7.40 -12.12 -11.24
N LYS A 112 7.55 -11.95 -12.56
CA LYS A 112 8.79 -12.29 -13.28
C LYS A 112 10.01 -11.55 -12.72
N VAL A 113 9.86 -10.29 -12.33
CA VAL A 113 10.91 -9.51 -11.66
C VAL A 113 11.31 -10.14 -10.32
N LEU A 114 10.32 -10.51 -9.51
CA LEU A 114 10.59 -11.13 -8.21
C LEU A 114 11.20 -12.53 -8.37
N ASP A 115 10.71 -13.34 -9.32
CA ASP A 115 11.27 -14.67 -9.61
C ASP A 115 12.74 -14.60 -10.03
N ALA A 116 13.11 -13.59 -10.84
CA ALA A 116 14.46 -13.44 -11.36
C ALA A 116 15.50 -13.03 -10.31
N ASN A 117 15.09 -12.42 -9.19
CA ASN A 117 16.02 -11.92 -8.18
C ASN A 117 15.44 -11.98 -6.76
N SER A 118 15.96 -12.89 -5.95
CA SER A 118 15.52 -13.09 -4.56
C SER A 118 15.80 -11.89 -3.64
N LEU A 119 16.69 -10.97 -4.02
CA LEU A 119 16.96 -9.75 -3.25
C LEU A 119 15.84 -8.71 -3.37
N HIS A 120 15.00 -8.81 -4.41
CA HIS A 120 13.83 -7.97 -4.55
C HIS A 120 12.66 -8.56 -3.75
N GLY A 121 12.21 -7.85 -2.75
CA GLY A 121 11.04 -8.25 -1.96
C GLY A 121 9.75 -7.60 -2.42
N ILE A 122 9.86 -6.48 -3.15
CA ILE A 122 8.72 -5.72 -3.67
C ILE A 122 9.01 -5.30 -5.10
N ALA A 123 8.04 -5.50 -5.99
CA ALA A 123 8.06 -5.00 -7.36
C ALA A 123 6.88 -4.06 -7.61
N MET A 124 7.12 -3.01 -8.38
CA MET A 124 6.12 -2.03 -8.83
C MET A 124 6.40 -1.65 -10.30
N CYS A 125 5.61 -0.78 -10.85
CA CYS A 125 5.76 -0.24 -12.20
C CYS A 125 5.56 1.28 -12.20
N SER A 126 5.77 1.93 -13.33
CA SER A 126 5.35 3.32 -13.52
C SER A 126 3.83 3.44 -13.43
N VAL A 127 3.37 4.60 -12.97
CA VAL A 127 1.98 4.86 -12.64
C VAL A 127 1.42 5.96 -13.54
N GLN A 128 0.30 5.70 -14.19
CA GLN A 128 -0.50 6.72 -14.86
C GLN A 128 -1.62 7.17 -13.93
N ARG A 129 -1.72 8.47 -13.71
CA ARG A 129 -2.89 9.04 -13.03
C ARG A 129 -4.03 9.18 -14.03
N VAL A 130 -5.25 8.88 -13.59
CA VAL A 130 -6.46 9.02 -14.40
C VAL A 130 -7.53 9.77 -13.60
N SER A 131 -8.43 10.48 -14.29
CA SER A 131 -9.59 11.07 -13.66
C SER A 131 -10.58 9.98 -13.21
N GLN A 132 -11.54 10.35 -12.38
CA GLN A 132 -12.64 9.43 -12.03
C GLN A 132 -13.46 8.97 -13.24
N HIS A 133 -13.34 9.64 -14.38
CA HIS A 133 -13.98 9.28 -15.66
C HIS A 133 -13.05 8.48 -16.58
N GLY A 134 -11.82 8.18 -16.16
CA GLY A 134 -10.84 7.39 -16.93
C GLY A 134 -9.95 8.19 -17.86
N GLU A 135 -10.01 9.51 -17.85
CA GLU A 135 -9.14 10.37 -18.67
C GLU A 135 -7.72 10.41 -18.10
N LEU A 136 -6.72 10.41 -18.98
CA LEU A 136 -5.32 10.49 -18.56
C LEU A 136 -5.00 11.87 -17.97
N LEU A 137 -4.37 11.88 -16.79
CA LEU A 137 -4.02 13.09 -16.05
C LEU A 137 -2.50 13.25 -15.92
N GLY A 138 -1.97 14.33 -16.50
CA GLY A 138 -0.57 14.72 -16.35
C GLY A 138 0.41 13.68 -16.90
N GLU A 139 1.67 13.77 -16.44
CA GLU A 139 2.74 12.88 -16.86
C GLU A 139 2.73 11.55 -16.10
N VAL A 140 3.33 10.53 -16.74
CA VAL A 140 3.60 9.23 -16.10
C VAL A 140 4.55 9.42 -14.92
N LEU A 141 4.17 8.86 -13.78
CA LEU A 141 5.02 8.84 -12.60
C LEU A 141 5.96 7.63 -12.67
N ASN A 142 7.23 7.89 -12.97
CA ASN A 142 8.27 6.87 -12.84
C ASN A 142 8.59 6.69 -11.36
N VAL A 143 8.26 5.51 -10.82
CA VAL A 143 8.46 5.20 -9.40
C VAL A 143 9.94 4.94 -9.09
N GLY A 144 10.70 4.41 -10.07
CA GLY A 144 12.13 4.11 -9.95
C GLY A 144 12.45 2.88 -9.10
N THR A 145 13.58 2.25 -9.39
CA THR A 145 14.11 1.13 -8.61
C THR A 145 14.98 1.66 -7.46
N HIS A 146 14.79 1.10 -6.25
CA HIS A 146 15.48 1.57 -5.06
C HIS A 146 16.14 0.43 -4.27
N ASP A 147 17.45 0.57 -4.04
CA ASP A 147 18.16 -0.17 -3.00
C ASP A 147 18.45 0.78 -1.83
N LEU A 148 17.49 0.85 -0.92
CA LEU A 148 17.56 1.70 0.27
C LEU A 148 18.08 0.95 1.48
N THR A 149 18.36 -0.34 1.35
CA THR A 149 18.77 -1.21 2.46
C THR A 149 20.08 -0.78 3.11
N ARG A 150 20.92 -0.04 2.40
CA ARG A 150 22.22 0.47 2.89
C ARG A 150 22.30 1.99 3.03
N GLN A 151 21.24 2.71 2.68
CA GLN A 151 21.24 4.17 2.73
C GLN A 151 20.99 4.72 4.14
N SER A 152 21.34 5.97 4.38
CA SER A 152 21.08 6.63 5.64
C SER A 152 19.57 6.79 5.86
N TYR A 153 19.16 6.94 7.11
CA TYR A 153 17.75 7.17 7.44
C TYR A 153 17.21 8.45 6.84
N GLY A 154 18.03 9.50 6.74
CA GLY A 154 17.66 10.75 6.10
C GLY A 154 17.29 10.56 4.64
N GLU A 155 18.13 9.84 3.89
CA GLU A 155 17.88 9.53 2.47
C GLU A 155 16.64 8.66 2.27
N VAL A 156 16.43 7.63 3.10
CA VAL A 156 15.24 6.78 3.04
C VAL A 156 13.99 7.60 3.32
N PHE A 157 14.01 8.41 4.38
CA PHE A 157 12.87 9.25 4.76
C PHE A 157 12.56 10.30 3.69
N ASP A 158 13.60 10.93 3.13
CA ASP A 158 13.44 11.90 2.05
C ASP A 158 12.76 11.24 0.83
N LYS A 159 13.24 10.07 0.38
CA LYS A 159 12.67 9.34 -0.74
C LYS A 159 11.23 8.87 -0.49
N ILE A 160 10.90 8.39 0.72
CA ILE A 160 9.53 8.00 1.09
C ILE A 160 8.59 9.22 1.16
N SER A 161 9.14 10.40 1.46
CA SER A 161 8.40 11.65 1.41
C SER A 161 8.08 12.09 -0.03
N HIS A 162 8.83 11.63 -1.03
CA HIS A 162 8.58 11.90 -2.44
C HIS A 162 7.43 11.04 -3.01
N ARG A 163 6.69 11.58 -3.96
CA ARG A 163 5.42 11.00 -4.47
C ARG A 163 5.55 9.62 -5.08
N GLY A 164 6.75 9.23 -5.59
CA GLY A 164 6.95 7.95 -6.29
C GLY A 164 6.88 6.72 -5.38
N LEU A 165 7.63 6.72 -4.29
CA LEU A 165 7.80 5.55 -3.41
C LEU A 165 6.51 5.07 -2.74
N ILE A 166 5.53 5.95 -2.52
CA ILE A 166 4.26 5.58 -1.90
C ILE A 166 3.49 4.53 -2.70
N HIS A 167 3.68 4.48 -4.01
CA HIS A 167 2.99 3.52 -4.86
C HIS A 167 3.43 2.07 -4.62
N PHE A 168 4.60 1.86 -4.00
CA PHE A 168 5.03 0.51 -3.62
C PHE A 168 4.09 -0.18 -2.63
N ILE A 169 3.22 0.56 -1.92
CA ILE A 169 2.18 -0.06 -1.07
C ILE A 169 1.22 -0.95 -1.88
N LEU A 170 1.02 -0.62 -3.17
CA LEU A 170 0.17 -1.33 -4.12
C LEU A 170 0.99 -2.25 -5.06
N GLY A 171 2.27 -2.43 -4.78
CA GLY A 171 3.16 -3.32 -5.52
C GLY A 171 2.91 -4.80 -5.21
N LEU A 172 3.60 -5.67 -5.95
CA LEU A 172 3.64 -7.09 -5.67
C LEU A 172 4.75 -7.39 -4.65
N TYR A 173 4.41 -8.06 -3.57
CA TYR A 173 5.28 -8.44 -2.47
C TYR A 173 5.56 -9.95 -2.48
N ARG A 174 6.72 -10.35 -1.94
CA ARG A 174 6.84 -11.69 -1.36
C ARG A 174 5.98 -11.74 -0.11
N THR A 175 5.07 -12.70 -0.01
CA THR A 175 4.10 -12.75 1.10
C THR A 175 4.78 -12.94 2.46
N GLU A 176 5.89 -13.67 2.52
CA GLU A 176 6.68 -13.82 3.74
C GLU A 176 7.19 -12.46 4.25
N LEU A 177 7.70 -11.61 3.35
CA LEU A 177 8.10 -10.24 3.70
C LEU A 177 6.90 -9.42 4.17
N LEU A 178 5.79 -9.46 3.43
CA LEU A 178 4.57 -8.71 3.77
C LEU A 178 4.09 -9.10 5.18
N HIS A 179 3.95 -10.39 5.47
CA HIS A 179 3.53 -10.85 6.80
C HIS A 179 4.57 -10.51 7.88
N GLY A 180 5.86 -10.53 7.53
CA GLY A 180 6.91 -10.03 8.41
C GLY A 180 6.74 -8.56 8.79
N LEU A 181 6.38 -7.71 7.83
CA LEU A 181 6.11 -6.29 8.04
C LEU A 181 4.81 -6.07 8.85
N LEU A 182 3.79 -6.88 8.60
CA LEU A 182 2.48 -6.81 9.27
C LEU A 182 2.49 -7.33 10.72
N ARG A 183 3.60 -7.87 11.23
CA ARG A 183 3.74 -8.17 12.68
C ARG A 183 3.57 -6.93 13.55
N GLN A 184 3.76 -5.77 12.98
CA GLN A 184 3.41 -4.50 13.58
C GLN A 184 2.25 -3.89 12.78
N PRO A 185 1.12 -3.55 13.43
CA PRO A 185 -0.01 -2.95 12.75
C PRO A 185 0.36 -1.58 12.17
N PHE A 186 -0.43 -1.11 11.23
CA PHE A 186 -0.33 0.27 10.76
C PHE A 186 -0.60 1.22 11.93
N PRO A 187 0.22 2.25 12.14
CA PRO A 187 -0.01 3.18 13.24
C PRO A 187 -1.20 4.09 12.95
N VAL A 188 -1.90 4.49 14.01
CA VAL A 188 -2.92 5.55 13.92
C VAL A 188 -2.21 6.90 13.93
N CYS A 189 -1.78 7.33 12.76
CA CYS A 189 -1.12 8.62 12.54
C CYS A 189 -1.36 9.09 11.10
N ILE A 190 -0.94 10.32 10.78
CA ILE A 190 -0.92 10.76 9.37
C ILE A 190 0.00 9.84 8.55
N ARG A 191 -0.40 9.54 7.31
CA ARG A 191 0.42 8.78 6.34
C ARG A 191 0.95 7.44 6.88
N PRO A 192 0.07 6.56 7.42
CA PRO A 192 0.49 5.29 8.00
C PRO A 192 1.18 4.36 7.00
N ASP A 193 0.81 4.43 5.72
CA ASP A 193 1.42 3.77 4.58
C ASP A 193 2.91 4.12 4.42
N ARG A 194 3.29 5.38 4.66
CA ARG A 194 4.71 5.78 4.63
C ARG A 194 5.50 5.21 5.79
N VAL A 195 4.88 5.07 6.97
CA VAL A 195 5.53 4.41 8.11
C VAL A 195 5.80 2.94 7.80
N PHE A 196 4.84 2.25 7.17
CA PHE A 196 4.99 0.88 6.70
C PHE A 196 6.11 0.75 5.65
N LEU A 197 6.11 1.63 4.64
CA LEU A 197 7.12 1.63 3.58
C LEU A 197 8.52 2.00 4.06
N CYS A 198 8.66 2.78 5.14
CA CYS A 198 9.95 3.00 5.78
C CYS A 198 10.59 1.70 6.26
N GLU A 199 9.82 0.84 6.94
CA GLU A 199 10.33 -0.46 7.37
C GLU A 199 10.67 -1.34 6.16
N ALA A 200 9.78 -1.41 5.16
CA ALA A 200 9.99 -2.17 3.94
C ALA A 200 11.28 -1.76 3.20
N ALA A 201 11.56 -0.46 3.10
CA ALA A 201 12.74 0.07 2.42
C ALA A 201 14.07 -0.36 3.08
N PHE A 202 14.08 -0.58 4.41
CA PHE A 202 15.25 -1.12 5.11
C PHE A 202 15.32 -2.64 5.08
N ALA A 203 14.19 -3.30 4.87
CA ALA A 203 14.10 -4.76 4.88
C ALA A 203 14.46 -5.39 3.53
N THR A 204 14.22 -4.70 2.41
CA THR A 204 14.38 -5.27 1.08
C THR A 204 14.70 -4.24 -0.01
N LYS A 205 15.18 -4.73 -1.15
CA LYS A 205 15.26 -3.94 -2.38
C LYS A 205 13.87 -3.84 -3.02
N MET A 206 13.58 -2.67 -3.57
CA MET A 206 12.31 -2.33 -4.21
C MET A 206 12.57 -2.08 -5.69
N TYR A 207 11.97 -2.87 -6.56
CA TYR A 207 12.17 -2.78 -8.01
C TYR A 207 10.97 -2.14 -8.69
N SER A 208 11.22 -1.30 -9.69
CA SER A 208 10.18 -0.73 -10.53
C SER A 208 10.45 -0.98 -12.01
N LEU A 209 9.45 -1.53 -12.71
CA LEU A 209 9.43 -1.55 -14.17
C LEU A 209 9.17 -0.13 -14.70
N PRO A 210 9.80 0.24 -15.83
CA PRO A 210 9.54 1.54 -16.47
C PRO A 210 8.17 1.59 -17.16
N ASP A 211 7.56 0.43 -17.43
CA ASP A 211 6.27 0.32 -18.12
C ASP A 211 5.12 0.84 -17.24
N VAL A 212 4.11 1.42 -17.88
CA VAL A 212 2.85 1.82 -17.23
C VAL A 212 1.91 0.63 -17.22
N LEU A 213 1.80 -0.03 -16.07
CA LEU A 213 0.92 -1.18 -15.88
C LEU A 213 -0.13 -0.93 -14.78
N TYR A 214 -0.11 0.22 -14.15
CA TYR A 214 -1.05 0.61 -13.11
C TYR A 214 -1.60 2.00 -13.33
N HIS A 215 -2.91 2.14 -13.19
CA HIS A 215 -3.67 3.36 -13.40
C HIS A 215 -4.35 3.76 -12.10
N ARG A 216 -3.87 4.87 -11.52
CA ARG A 216 -4.37 5.39 -10.27
C ARG A 216 -5.45 6.43 -10.50
N THR A 217 -6.62 6.21 -9.96
CA THR A 217 -7.73 7.16 -10.04
C THR A 217 -7.48 8.34 -9.08
N ILE A 218 -7.63 9.54 -9.61
CA ILE A 218 -7.60 10.79 -8.85
C ILE A 218 -9.04 11.29 -8.73
N HIS A 219 -9.45 11.57 -7.51
CA HIS A 219 -10.78 12.08 -7.21
C HIS A 219 -10.76 13.60 -7.09
N ASP A 220 -11.84 14.23 -7.53
CA ASP A 220 -12.03 15.67 -7.38
C ASP A 220 -12.26 16.05 -5.91
N MET A 221 -12.89 15.15 -5.15
CA MET A 221 -13.15 15.34 -3.72
C MET A 221 -11.96 14.88 -2.87
N PRO A 222 -11.48 15.69 -1.92
CA PRO A 222 -10.42 15.29 -1.00
C PRO A 222 -10.76 14.01 -0.22
N ALA A 223 -9.74 13.24 0.12
CA ALA A 223 -9.94 11.99 0.86
C ALA A 223 -10.58 12.20 2.24
N ILE A 224 -10.32 13.35 2.89
CA ILE A 224 -10.94 13.71 4.17
C ILE A 224 -12.46 13.90 4.05
N GLU A 225 -12.93 14.40 2.92
CA GLU A 225 -14.37 14.56 2.68
C GLU A 225 -15.05 13.22 2.34
N ARG A 226 -14.30 12.30 1.71
CA ARG A 226 -14.78 10.95 1.38
C ARG A 226 -14.81 9.98 2.57
N TYR A 227 -13.88 10.16 3.52
CA TYR A 227 -13.61 9.24 4.64
C TYR A 227 -13.49 9.96 5.97
N GLY A 228 -14.13 11.12 6.15
CA GLY A 228 -13.91 12.09 7.24
C GLY A 228 -13.99 11.52 8.66
N ASP A 229 -14.83 10.51 8.88
CA ASP A 229 -15.03 9.90 10.20
C ASP A 229 -13.97 8.86 10.56
N GLU A 230 -12.99 8.63 9.70
CA GLU A 230 -11.95 7.65 9.96
C GLU A 230 -10.82 8.20 10.84
N PRO A 231 -10.32 7.41 11.81
CA PRO A 231 -9.29 7.84 12.76
C PRO A 231 -8.01 8.37 12.10
N VAL A 232 -7.65 7.84 10.91
CA VAL A 232 -6.48 8.29 10.14
C VAL A 232 -6.67 9.72 9.66
N TRP A 233 -7.87 10.07 9.18
CA TRP A 233 -8.15 11.44 8.70
C TRP A 233 -8.31 12.42 9.85
N ALA A 234 -8.91 12.02 10.97
CA ALA A 234 -8.95 12.81 12.19
C ALA A 234 -7.54 13.15 12.70
N ALA A 235 -6.55 12.27 12.47
CA ALA A 235 -5.17 12.53 12.86
C ALA A 235 -4.53 13.74 12.13
N TYR A 236 -5.03 14.15 10.97
CA TYR A 236 -4.52 15.33 10.26
C TYR A 236 -4.88 16.65 10.96
N GLY A 237 -5.96 16.68 11.75
CA GLY A 237 -6.35 17.83 12.59
C GLY A 237 -5.60 17.90 13.92
N ASP A 238 -4.77 16.90 14.28
CA ASP A 238 -4.04 16.88 15.54
C ASP A 238 -2.81 17.80 15.47
N PRO A 239 -2.67 18.81 16.35
CA PRO A 239 -1.47 19.68 16.42
C PRO A 239 -0.16 18.90 16.60
N LYS A 240 -0.22 17.66 17.13
CA LYS A 240 0.92 16.75 17.32
C LYS A 240 1.08 15.72 16.20
N ALA A 241 0.34 15.86 15.09
CA ALA A 241 0.31 14.89 13.99
C ALA A 241 1.71 14.51 13.48
N HIS A 242 2.56 15.50 13.24
CA HIS A 242 3.93 15.26 12.77
C HIS A 242 4.82 14.55 13.80
N ILE A 243 4.68 14.89 15.08
CA ILE A 243 5.40 14.24 16.17
C ILE A 243 4.96 12.77 16.28
N LYS A 244 3.65 12.51 16.20
CA LYS A 244 3.10 11.15 16.21
C LYS A 244 3.59 10.33 15.00
N PHE A 245 3.62 10.93 13.82
CA PHE A 245 4.17 10.29 12.62
C PHE A 245 5.63 9.88 12.80
N VAL A 246 6.47 10.82 13.23
CA VAL A 246 7.90 10.58 13.45
C VAL A 246 8.13 9.51 14.52
N SER A 247 7.44 9.60 15.66
CA SER A 247 7.55 8.61 16.73
C SER A 247 7.09 7.23 16.29
N SER A 248 6.09 7.15 15.41
CA SER A 248 5.62 5.90 14.81
C SER A 248 6.68 5.27 13.92
N VAL A 249 7.36 6.06 13.06
CA VAL A 249 8.48 5.58 12.24
C VAL A 249 9.59 5.00 13.11
N VAL A 250 10.05 5.78 14.09
CA VAL A 250 11.14 5.36 14.99
C VAL A 250 10.77 4.10 15.77
N SER A 251 9.59 4.09 16.40
CA SER A 251 9.09 2.94 17.15
C SER A 251 8.99 1.68 16.28
N ARG A 252 8.46 1.82 15.07
CA ARG A 252 8.34 0.71 14.12
C ARG A 252 9.70 0.14 13.73
N LEU A 253 10.66 0.98 13.39
CA LEU A 253 12.01 0.56 13.00
C LEU A 253 12.76 -0.12 14.16
N ILE A 254 12.68 0.41 15.38
CA ILE A 254 13.30 -0.19 16.56
C ILE A 254 12.72 -1.59 16.85
N ARG A 255 11.42 -1.74 16.78
CA ARG A 255 10.70 -3.00 17.06
C ARG A 255 10.77 -4.00 15.90
N SER A 256 11.11 -3.56 14.69
CA SER A 256 11.13 -4.40 13.50
C SER A 256 12.06 -5.60 13.67
N ARG A 257 11.59 -6.77 13.25
CA ARG A 257 12.45 -7.96 13.08
C ARG A 257 13.06 -8.05 11.68
N ASN A 258 12.58 -7.23 10.75
CA ASN A 258 13.03 -7.18 9.36
C ASN A 258 14.22 -6.24 9.17
N VAL A 259 14.46 -5.30 10.09
CA VAL A 259 15.57 -4.35 10.03
C VAL A 259 16.77 -4.89 10.86
N PRO A 260 17.97 -5.02 10.26
CA PRO A 260 19.16 -5.52 10.95
C PRO A 260 19.54 -4.69 12.18
N LEU A 261 20.05 -5.36 13.25
CA LEU A 261 20.39 -4.72 14.51
C LEU A 261 21.40 -3.58 14.35
N GLY A 262 22.45 -3.76 13.54
CA GLY A 262 23.44 -2.72 13.26
C GLY A 262 22.82 -1.45 12.67
N ARG A 263 21.75 -1.61 11.88
CA ARG A 263 20.96 -0.49 11.37
C ARG A 263 20.20 0.22 12.48
N LYS A 264 19.58 -0.52 13.39
CA LYS A 264 18.83 0.07 14.53
C LYS A 264 19.74 0.89 15.43
N LEU A 265 20.98 0.44 15.66
CA LEU A 265 21.96 1.18 16.45
C LEU A 265 22.38 2.51 15.80
N ALA A 266 22.44 2.56 14.48
CA ALA A 266 22.68 3.80 13.73
C ALA A 266 21.51 4.80 13.79
N LEU A 267 20.32 4.36 14.25
CA LEU A 267 19.16 5.23 14.48
C LEU A 267 19.38 6.20 15.66
N TYR A 268 20.10 5.81 16.69
CA TYR A 268 20.14 6.52 17.96
C TYR A 268 20.76 7.92 17.93
N PRO A 269 21.91 8.20 17.27
CA PRO A 269 22.51 9.54 17.31
C PRO A 269 21.96 10.52 16.27
N PHE A 270 21.49 10.04 15.12
CA PHE A 270 21.06 10.91 14.00
C PHE A 270 19.59 11.33 14.04
N HIS A 271 18.73 10.56 14.73
CA HIS A 271 17.29 10.80 14.76
C HIS A 271 16.94 12.11 15.46
N PHE A 272 17.54 12.39 16.62
CA PHE A 272 17.23 13.58 17.39
C PHE A 272 17.60 14.86 16.62
N LEU A 273 18.76 14.87 15.97
CA LEU A 273 19.25 16.07 15.25
C LEU A 273 18.52 16.31 13.92
N TYR A 274 18.28 15.26 13.13
CA TYR A 274 17.63 15.39 11.83
C TYR A 274 16.14 15.74 11.97
N PHE A 275 15.42 15.06 12.88
CA PHE A 275 14.03 15.34 13.13
C PHE A 275 13.82 16.69 13.80
N PHE A 276 14.68 17.10 14.72
CA PHE A 276 14.64 18.42 15.34
C PHE A 276 14.89 19.53 14.32
N TRP A 277 15.85 19.35 13.42
CA TRP A 277 16.15 20.30 12.36
C TRP A 277 15.01 20.42 11.33
N ARG A 278 14.45 19.29 10.88
CA ARG A 278 13.36 19.27 9.91
C ARG A 278 12.03 19.73 10.53
N TRP A 279 11.77 19.40 11.80
CA TRP A 279 10.65 19.89 12.57
C TRP A 279 10.71 21.41 12.75
N ARG A 280 11.88 21.95 13.10
CA ARG A 280 12.11 23.41 13.16
C ARG A 280 11.81 24.08 11.82
N ASN A 281 12.24 23.51 10.71
CA ASN A 281 12.02 24.07 9.37
C ASN A 281 10.57 23.92 8.88
N ALA A 282 9.83 22.90 9.30
CA ALA A 282 8.40 22.76 9.04
C ALA A 282 7.58 23.80 9.84
N LEU A 283 7.89 24.00 11.13
CA LEU A 283 7.30 25.06 11.96
C LEU A 283 7.55 26.46 11.39
N LEU A 284 8.75 26.73 10.89
CA LEU A 284 9.08 28.03 10.30
C LEU A 284 8.37 28.29 8.97
N ARG A 285 7.90 27.24 8.26
CA ARG A 285 7.09 27.38 7.03
C ARG A 285 5.59 27.50 7.30
N GLU A 286 5.11 27.11 8.48
CA GLU A 286 3.72 27.31 8.90
C GLU A 286 3.49 28.66 9.59
N ILE A 287 4.55 29.40 9.93
CA ILE A 287 4.50 30.74 10.57
C ILE A 287 4.72 31.85 9.54
N VAL A 288 5.07 31.56 8.30
CA VAL A 288 5.19 32.49 7.17
C VAL A 288 4.15 32.13 6.10
#